data_37c77f0f99e1d1323043da6ea92fc39e
#
_entry.id   37c77f0f99e1d1323043da6ea92fc39e
#
_cell.length_a   1.000
_cell.length_b   1.000
_cell.length_c   1.000
_cell.angle_alpha   90.00
_cell.angle_beta   90.00
_cell.angle_gamma   90.00
#
_symmetry.space_group_name_H-M   'P 1'
#
loop_
_entity.id
_entity.type
_entity.pdbx_description
1 polymer ?
#
loop_
_entity_poly.entity_id
_entity_poly.type
_entity_poly.pdbx_seq_one_letter_code
_entity_poly.pdbx_strand_id
1 'polypeptide(L)'
;ALFDLFNRIKANGKTLLVVSAAQSPTALPVKLPDLASRLKWGESYQLIPLSDEQKLAVLKQNAHQRGIMLSDDTANFIFTRLDRDMATLKEALVQLDKASLQAKRNLTIPFVKSILGL
;
A
#
# COMPACT_ATOMS: atom_id res chain seq x y z
N ALA A 1 25.13 4.07 7.15
CA ALA A 1 24.56 4.71 5.98
C ALA A 1 24.28 3.70 4.86
N LEU A 2 23.45 4.07 3.89
CA LEU A 2 23.06 3.21 2.79
C LEU A 2 24.26 2.75 1.94
N PHE A 3 25.23 3.61 1.73
CA PHE A 3 26.43 3.31 0.96
C PHE A 3 27.24 2.16 1.59
N ASP A 4 27.45 2.20 2.89
CA ASP A 4 28.14 1.13 3.61
C ASP A 4 27.37 -0.19 3.55
N LEU A 5 26.05 -0.10 3.66
CA LEU A 5 25.16 -1.27 3.55
C LEU A 5 25.30 -1.93 2.18
N PHE A 6 25.32 -1.15 1.09
CA PHE A 6 25.54 -1.64 -0.26
C PHE A 6 26.85 -2.40 -0.38
N ASN A 7 27.95 -1.83 0.14
CA ASN A 7 29.26 -2.44 0.07
C ASN A 7 29.31 -3.76 0.82
N ARG A 8 28.70 -3.82 2.00
CA ARG A 8 28.65 -5.05 2.81
C ARG A 8 27.85 -6.16 2.10
N ILE A 9 26.70 -5.82 1.53
CA ILE A 9 25.85 -6.79 0.84
C ILE A 9 26.53 -7.30 -0.41
N LYS A 10 27.18 -6.43 -1.18
CA LYS A 10 27.92 -6.82 -2.38
C LYS A 10 29.08 -7.74 -2.05
N ALA A 11 29.83 -7.46 -0.98
CA ALA A 11 30.94 -8.27 -0.52
C ALA A 11 30.48 -9.64 -0.03
N ASN A 12 29.31 -9.71 0.63
CA ASN A 12 28.76 -10.96 1.13
C ASN A 12 28.28 -11.89 0.02
N GLY A 13 27.67 -11.35 -1.04
CA GLY A 13 27.19 -12.13 -2.18
C GLY A 13 25.99 -13.05 -1.92
N LYS A 14 25.48 -13.08 -0.68
CA LYS A 14 24.38 -13.97 -0.27
C LYS A 14 23.10 -13.24 0.08
N THR A 15 23.16 -11.94 0.28
CA THR A 15 22.04 -11.12 0.76
C THR A 15 21.42 -10.37 -0.40
N LEU A 16 20.08 -10.34 -0.44
CA LEU A 16 19.29 -9.57 -1.40
C LEU A 16 18.95 -8.23 -0.77
N LEU A 17 19.22 -7.12 -1.48
CA LEU A 17 18.81 -5.78 -1.08
C LEU A 17 17.72 -5.29 -2.02
N VAL A 18 16.59 -4.86 -1.44
CA VAL A 18 15.49 -4.24 -2.17
C VAL A 18 15.31 -2.82 -1.65
N VAL A 19 15.33 -1.84 -2.57
CA VAL A 19 15.18 -0.43 -2.24
C VAL A 19 14.00 0.14 -3.03
N SER A 20 13.12 0.88 -2.38
CA SER A 20 12.04 1.60 -3.03
C SER A 20 12.22 3.09 -2.92
N ALA A 21 11.78 3.83 -3.93
CA ALA A 21 11.88 5.29 -3.97
C ALA A 21 10.76 5.88 -4.82
N ALA A 22 10.51 7.17 -4.62
CA ALA A 22 9.47 7.89 -5.37
C ALA A 22 9.87 8.17 -6.82
N GLN A 23 11.16 8.11 -7.14
CA GLN A 23 11.71 8.40 -8.46
C GLN A 23 12.64 7.29 -8.90
N SER A 24 12.93 7.23 -10.23
CA SER A 24 13.91 6.28 -10.74
C SER A 24 15.31 6.57 -10.19
N PRO A 25 16.24 5.58 -10.17
CA PRO A 25 17.60 5.81 -9.68
C PRO A 25 18.35 6.94 -10.42
N THR A 26 18.01 7.15 -11.70
CA THR A 26 18.60 8.24 -12.49
C THR A 26 18.07 9.62 -12.12
N ALA A 27 16.84 9.71 -11.61
CA ALA A 27 16.17 10.96 -11.26
C ALA A 27 16.29 11.32 -9.78
N LEU A 28 16.79 10.42 -8.94
CA LEU A 28 16.92 10.66 -7.50
C LEU A 28 17.95 11.77 -7.23
N PRO A 29 17.62 12.76 -6.38
CA PRO A 29 18.56 13.83 -6.01
C PRO A 29 19.57 13.34 -4.96
N VAL A 30 20.41 12.39 -5.32
CA VAL A 30 21.43 11.82 -4.43
C VAL A 30 22.70 12.64 -4.56
N LYS A 31 23.22 13.13 -3.44
CA LYS A 31 24.38 14.01 -3.41
C LYS A 31 25.71 13.31 -3.68
N LEU A 32 25.80 12.00 -3.38
CA LEU A 32 27.02 11.23 -3.58
C LEU A 32 26.98 10.54 -4.94
N PRO A 33 27.86 10.88 -5.89
CA PRO A 33 27.89 10.22 -7.21
C PRO A 33 28.09 8.71 -7.12
N ASP A 34 28.90 8.23 -6.18
CA ASP A 34 29.16 6.80 -5.98
C ASP A 34 27.89 6.07 -5.55
N LEU A 35 27.10 6.66 -4.64
CA LEU A 35 25.84 6.08 -4.20
C LEU A 35 24.82 6.07 -5.34
N ALA A 36 24.72 7.16 -6.09
CA ALA A 36 23.84 7.24 -7.25
C ALA A 36 24.19 6.17 -8.28
N SER A 37 25.47 5.94 -8.55
CA SER A 37 25.93 4.88 -9.44
C SER A 37 25.56 3.49 -8.93
N ARG A 38 25.72 3.22 -7.63
CA ARG A 38 25.41 1.93 -7.02
C ARG A 38 23.92 1.63 -7.01
N LEU A 39 23.06 2.64 -6.86
CA LEU A 39 21.62 2.47 -6.94
C LEU A 39 21.14 1.98 -8.32
N LYS A 40 21.96 2.18 -9.36
CA LYS A 40 21.66 1.74 -10.72
C LYS A 40 22.14 0.33 -11.04
N TRP A 41 22.91 -0.32 -10.15
CA TRP A 41 23.53 -1.62 -10.43
C TRP A 41 22.54 -2.78 -10.50
N GLY A 42 21.48 -2.73 -9.73
CA GLY A 42 20.46 -3.77 -9.73
C GLY A 42 19.42 -3.57 -10.83
N GLU A 43 18.49 -4.49 -10.92
CA GLU A 43 17.33 -4.32 -11.77
C GLU A 43 16.42 -3.27 -11.16
N SER A 44 15.96 -2.33 -12.01
CA SER A 44 15.02 -1.29 -11.62
C SER A 44 13.66 -1.59 -12.21
N TYR A 45 12.64 -1.59 -11.37
CA TYR A 45 11.26 -1.78 -11.79
C TYR A 45 10.44 -0.55 -11.43
N GLN A 46 9.68 -0.06 -12.39
CA GLN A 46 8.72 1.00 -12.12
C GLN A 46 7.42 0.38 -11.62
N LEU A 47 6.99 0.81 -10.44
CA LEU A 47 5.68 0.42 -9.92
C LEU A 47 4.62 1.34 -10.53
N ILE A 48 3.74 0.75 -11.34
CA ILE A 48 2.66 1.50 -11.97
C ILE A 48 1.51 1.61 -10.96
N PRO A 49 0.96 2.84 -10.73
CA PRO A 49 -0.19 2.99 -9.85
C PRO A 49 -1.36 2.12 -10.31
N LEU A 50 -2.09 1.56 -9.34
CA LEU A 50 -3.25 0.75 -9.62
C LEU A 50 -4.38 1.60 -10.23
N SER A 51 -5.09 1.02 -11.19
CA SER A 51 -6.33 1.61 -11.71
C SER A 51 -7.43 1.56 -10.64
N ASP A 52 -8.51 2.32 -10.83
CA ASP A 52 -9.64 2.33 -9.92
C ASP A 52 -10.26 0.94 -9.76
N GLU A 53 -10.38 0.18 -10.83
CA GLU A 53 -10.88 -1.19 -10.79
C GLU A 53 -9.98 -2.11 -9.98
N GLN A 54 -8.67 -1.96 -10.15
CA GLN A 54 -7.68 -2.73 -9.40
C GLN A 54 -7.70 -2.37 -7.92
N LYS A 55 -7.83 -1.09 -7.60
CA LYS A 55 -7.94 -0.62 -6.20
C LYS A 55 -9.17 -1.19 -5.53
N LEU A 56 -10.30 -1.22 -6.23
CA LEU A 56 -11.54 -1.80 -5.71
C LEU A 56 -11.38 -3.29 -5.45
N ALA A 57 -10.75 -4.02 -6.37
CA ALA A 57 -10.47 -5.44 -6.20
C ALA A 57 -9.56 -5.70 -5.00
N VAL A 58 -8.53 -4.89 -4.81
CA VAL A 58 -7.63 -4.98 -3.64
C VAL A 58 -8.39 -4.70 -2.35
N LEU A 59 -9.28 -3.72 -2.34
CA LEU A 59 -10.12 -3.39 -1.19
C LEU A 59 -10.97 -4.59 -0.76
N LYS A 60 -11.64 -5.23 -1.72
CA LYS A 60 -12.45 -6.42 -1.47
C LYS A 60 -11.61 -7.59 -0.96
N GLN A 61 -10.45 -7.81 -1.56
CA GLN A 61 -9.55 -8.89 -1.16
C GLN A 61 -9.01 -8.67 0.26
N ASN A 62 -8.61 -7.47 0.59
CA ASN A 62 -8.14 -7.13 1.94
C ASN A 62 -9.25 -7.31 2.98
N ALA A 63 -10.47 -6.93 2.64
CA ALA A 63 -11.64 -7.16 3.49
C ALA A 63 -11.85 -8.65 3.72
N HIS A 64 -11.80 -9.45 2.67
CA HIS A 64 -11.97 -10.91 2.76
C HIS A 64 -10.90 -11.54 3.65
N GLN A 65 -9.64 -11.12 3.52
CA GLN A 65 -8.54 -11.62 4.36
C GLN A 65 -8.73 -11.31 5.84
N ARG A 66 -9.42 -10.21 6.15
CA ARG A 66 -9.76 -9.84 7.53
C ARG A 66 -11.04 -10.51 8.05
N GLY A 67 -11.69 -11.33 7.23
CA GLY A 67 -12.96 -11.94 7.58
C GLY A 67 -14.15 -10.99 7.49
N ILE A 68 -14.01 -9.87 6.81
CA ILE A 68 -15.08 -8.88 6.64
C ILE A 68 -15.91 -9.23 5.41
N MET A 69 -17.22 -9.34 5.60
CA MET A 69 -18.17 -9.52 4.51
C MET A 69 -18.50 -8.16 3.91
N LEU A 70 -17.82 -7.81 2.82
CA LEU A 70 -18.02 -6.54 2.13
C LEU A 70 -18.76 -6.79 0.82
N SER A 71 -20.02 -6.34 0.75
CA SER A 71 -20.81 -6.44 -0.48
C SER A 71 -20.28 -5.49 -1.55
N ASP A 72 -20.58 -5.75 -2.81
CA ASP A 72 -20.16 -4.89 -3.92
C ASP A 72 -20.71 -3.47 -3.76
N ASP A 73 -21.95 -3.32 -3.34
CA ASP A 73 -22.56 -2.00 -3.11
C ASP A 73 -21.83 -1.23 -2.01
N THR A 74 -21.50 -1.89 -0.91
CA THR A 74 -20.77 -1.28 0.20
C THR A 74 -19.35 -0.92 -0.21
N ALA A 75 -18.67 -1.79 -0.95
CA ALA A 75 -17.32 -1.51 -1.46
C ALA A 75 -17.33 -0.32 -2.40
N ASN A 76 -18.27 -0.25 -3.32
CA ASN A 76 -18.43 0.88 -4.23
C ASN A 76 -18.74 2.18 -3.48
N PHE A 77 -19.56 2.11 -2.44
CA PHE A 77 -19.88 3.27 -1.60
C PHE A 77 -18.63 3.82 -0.92
N ILE A 78 -17.83 2.96 -0.29
CA ILE A 78 -16.57 3.35 0.35
C ILE A 78 -15.62 3.98 -0.68
N PHE A 79 -15.45 3.32 -1.81
CA PHE A 79 -14.56 3.76 -2.87
C PHE A 79 -14.96 5.11 -3.46
N THR A 80 -16.26 5.38 -3.55
CA THR A 80 -16.79 6.64 -4.09
C THR A 80 -16.64 7.79 -3.09
N ARG A 81 -16.77 7.51 -1.79
CA ARG A 81 -16.82 8.54 -0.75
C ARG A 81 -15.47 8.89 -0.14
N LEU A 82 -14.52 7.95 -0.15
CA LEU A 82 -13.19 8.17 0.37
C LEU A 82 -12.21 8.55 -0.73
N ASP A 83 -11.09 9.14 -0.33
CA ASP A 83 -9.97 9.33 -1.24
C ASP A 83 -9.50 7.98 -1.77
N ARG A 84 -9.21 7.94 -3.08
CA ARG A 84 -8.80 6.71 -3.77
C ARG A 84 -7.34 6.37 -3.52
N ASP A 85 -6.80 6.78 -2.40
CA ASP A 85 -5.48 6.43 -1.93
C ASP A 85 -5.54 5.10 -1.17
N MET A 86 -4.63 4.18 -1.48
CA MET A 86 -4.61 2.86 -0.85
C MET A 86 -4.38 2.94 0.65
N ALA A 87 -3.61 3.91 1.14
CA ALA A 87 -3.39 4.09 2.57
C ALA A 87 -4.69 4.46 3.29
N THR A 88 -5.46 5.38 2.72
CA THR A 88 -6.78 5.79 3.26
C THR A 88 -7.77 4.64 3.25
N LEU A 89 -7.81 3.86 2.16
CA LEU A 89 -8.70 2.71 2.05
C LEU A 89 -8.35 1.61 3.05
N LYS A 90 -7.06 1.34 3.26
CA LYS A 90 -6.61 0.36 4.26
C LYS A 90 -6.96 0.80 5.68
N GLU A 91 -6.76 2.06 6.00
CA GLU A 91 -7.12 2.61 7.30
C GLU A 91 -8.63 2.49 7.56
N ALA A 92 -9.44 2.78 6.56
CA ALA A 92 -10.88 2.60 6.64
C ALA A 92 -11.25 1.15 6.95
N LEU A 93 -10.60 0.18 6.30
CA LEU A 93 -10.83 -1.24 6.59
C LEU A 93 -10.47 -1.60 8.03
N VAL A 94 -9.38 -1.06 8.57
CA VAL A 94 -8.99 -1.29 9.97
C VAL A 94 -10.06 -0.79 10.93
N GLN A 95 -10.57 0.42 10.68
CA GLN A 95 -11.65 1.00 11.50
C GLN A 95 -12.94 0.18 11.43
N LEU A 96 -13.29 -0.28 10.22
CA LEU A 96 -14.49 -1.09 10.02
C LEU A 96 -14.36 -2.47 10.67
N ASP A 97 -13.18 -3.06 10.61
CA ASP A 97 -12.91 -4.35 11.25
C ASP A 97 -13.11 -4.25 12.76
N LYS A 98 -12.52 -3.25 13.38
CA LYS A 98 -12.69 -2.98 14.82
C LYS A 98 -14.15 -2.77 15.20
N ALA A 99 -14.84 -1.92 14.46
CA ALA A 99 -16.23 -1.57 14.73
C ALA A 99 -17.16 -2.78 14.54
N SER A 100 -16.94 -3.59 13.50
CA SER A 100 -17.70 -4.79 13.23
C SER A 100 -17.54 -5.82 14.36
N LEU A 101 -16.32 -6.01 14.86
CA LEU A 101 -16.06 -6.91 15.98
C LEU A 101 -16.75 -6.43 17.27
N GLN A 102 -16.66 -5.15 17.58
CA GLN A 102 -17.27 -4.59 18.78
C GLN A 102 -18.80 -4.64 18.75
N ALA A 103 -19.38 -4.32 17.61
CA ALA A 103 -20.83 -4.27 17.44
C ALA A 103 -21.45 -5.63 17.09
N LYS A 104 -20.64 -6.62 16.67
CA LYS A 104 -21.09 -7.92 16.16
C LYS A 104 -22.11 -7.77 15.04
N ARG A 105 -21.87 -6.81 14.15
CA ARG A 105 -22.80 -6.47 13.06
C ARG A 105 -22.13 -6.64 11.71
N ASN A 106 -22.94 -6.98 10.70
CA ASN A 106 -22.51 -6.99 9.31
C ASN A 106 -22.30 -5.55 8.81
N LEU A 107 -21.38 -5.38 7.86
CA LEU A 107 -21.12 -4.08 7.24
C LEU A 107 -22.21 -3.73 6.24
N THR A 108 -23.14 -2.89 6.65
CA THR A 108 -24.14 -2.27 5.76
C THR A 108 -23.71 -0.85 5.45
N ILE A 109 -24.26 -0.26 4.39
CA ILE A 109 -23.96 1.13 4.03
C ILE A 109 -24.25 2.10 5.18
N PRO A 110 -25.43 2.05 5.86
CA PRO A 110 -25.66 2.91 7.02
C PRO A 110 -24.66 2.74 8.14
N PHE A 111 -24.25 1.52 8.42
CA PHE A 111 -23.27 1.23 9.48
C PHE A 111 -21.89 1.80 9.10
N VAL A 112 -21.44 1.60 7.87
CA VAL A 112 -20.20 2.15 7.35
C VAL A 112 -20.20 3.67 7.41
N LYS A 113 -21.31 4.30 7.03
CA LYS A 113 -21.50 5.75 7.11
C LYS A 113 -21.29 6.26 8.53
N SER A 114 -21.89 5.58 9.49
CA SER A 114 -21.80 5.93 10.92
C SER A 114 -20.35 5.85 11.43
N ILE A 115 -19.63 4.78 11.07
CA ILE A 115 -18.27 4.54 11.56
C ILE A 115 -17.25 5.49 10.92
N LEU A 116 -17.36 5.71 9.61
CA LEU A 116 -16.40 6.53 8.87
C LEU A 116 -16.76 8.01 8.84
N GLY A 117 -17.93 8.39 9.36
CA GLY A 117 -18.37 9.78 9.36
C GLY A 117 -18.72 10.33 7.97
N LEU A 118 -19.18 9.48 7.09
CA LEU A 118 -19.50 9.84 5.72
C LEU A 118 -20.94 10.32 5.54
#